data_cc98917c63584ef0a84a41375db95153
#
_entry.id   cc98917c63584ef0a84a41375db95153
#
_cell.length_a   1.000
_cell.length_b   1.000
_cell.length_c   1.000
_cell.angle_alpha   90.00
_cell.angle_beta   90.00
_cell.angle_gamma   90.00
#
_symmetry.space_group_name_H-M   'P 1'
#
loop_
_entity.id
_entity.type
_entity.pdbx_description
1 polymer ?
#
loop_
_entity_poly.entity_id
_entity_poly.type
_entity_poly.pdbx_seq_one_letter_code
_entity_poly.pdbx_strand_id
1 'polypeptide(L)'
;MIPGYMNMLEEQGAVPLMMPLTTDTGILDYFLSACGGFLLTGGQEVSPSLYGASPSEKCGLPCPERDAMDAYILKEAIRLDRSVLGICRGIQLMNAALGGTLYQDIPTEHPGGPEHHMSAPYDRVAHFVEIYAGTLRSPAFWEWRGSA
;
A
#
# COMPACT_ATOMS: atom_id res chain seq x y z
N MET A 1 12.42 -5.33 4.21
CA MET A 1 11.78 -4.86 2.95
C MET A 1 11.99 -5.92 1.90
N ILE A 2 10.98 -6.21 1.09
CA ILE A 2 11.09 -7.20 0.01
C ILE A 2 11.90 -6.55 -1.12
N PRO A 3 13.03 -7.13 -1.56
CA PRO A 3 13.88 -6.56 -2.62
C PRO A 3 13.11 -6.21 -3.91
N GLY A 4 12.03 -6.94 -4.19
CA GLY A 4 11.20 -6.71 -5.37
C GLY A 4 10.61 -5.31 -5.51
N TYR A 5 10.35 -4.59 -4.42
CA TYR A 5 9.84 -3.20 -4.52
C TYR A 5 10.90 -2.24 -5.07
N MET A 6 12.15 -2.41 -4.63
CA MET A 6 13.26 -1.57 -5.11
C MET A 6 13.54 -1.85 -6.58
N ASN A 7 13.68 -3.13 -6.93
CA ASN A 7 13.92 -3.55 -8.32
C ASN A 7 12.82 -3.07 -9.27
N MET A 8 11.55 -3.21 -8.87
CA MET A 8 10.42 -2.73 -9.66
C MET A 8 10.52 -1.24 -9.97
N LEU A 9 10.90 -0.43 -9.01
CA LEU A 9 11.04 1.02 -9.19
C LEU A 9 12.25 1.34 -10.09
N GLU A 10 13.38 0.67 -9.90
CA GLU A 10 14.59 0.85 -10.72
C GLU A 10 14.35 0.46 -12.18
N GLU A 11 13.64 -0.65 -12.43
CA GLU A 11 13.25 -1.09 -13.78
C GLU A 11 12.38 -0.07 -14.52
N GLN A 12 11.64 0.77 -13.78
CA GLN A 12 10.86 1.87 -14.33
C GLN A 12 11.65 3.20 -14.41
N GLY A 13 12.95 3.18 -14.15
CA GLY A 13 13.84 4.35 -14.23
C GLY A 13 13.76 5.28 -13.02
N ALA A 14 13.14 4.87 -11.93
CA ALA A 14 13.14 5.63 -10.69
C ALA A 14 14.39 5.32 -9.85
N VAL A 15 14.79 6.28 -9.01
CA VAL A 15 15.81 6.07 -7.97
C VAL A 15 15.08 5.88 -6.62
N PRO A 16 14.95 4.64 -6.14
CA PRO A 16 14.23 4.38 -4.91
C PRO A 16 15.04 4.78 -3.68
N LEU A 17 14.40 5.51 -2.77
CA LEU A 17 14.95 5.88 -1.48
C LEU A 17 14.12 5.21 -0.38
N MET A 18 14.79 4.56 0.57
CA MET A 18 14.13 3.98 1.73
C MET A 18 14.01 5.02 2.83
N MET A 19 12.77 5.35 3.21
CA MET A 19 12.49 6.24 4.31
C MET A 19 12.58 5.47 5.64
N PRO A 20 13.26 6.00 6.67
CA PRO A 20 13.27 5.38 8.00
C PRO A 20 11.86 5.45 8.61
N LEU A 21 11.53 4.48 9.45
CA LEU A 21 10.32 4.54 10.26
C LEU A 21 10.47 5.66 11.29
N THR A 22 9.63 6.68 11.18
CA THR A 22 9.67 7.86 12.05
C THR A 22 8.36 8.62 12.04
N THR A 23 8.08 9.34 13.11
CA THR A 23 6.99 10.33 13.19
C THR A 23 7.51 11.76 13.25
N ASP A 24 8.82 11.96 13.09
CA ASP A 24 9.42 13.28 12.99
C ASP A 24 9.03 13.95 11.66
N THR A 25 8.18 14.96 11.75
CA THR A 25 7.68 15.67 10.57
C THR A 25 8.77 16.39 9.79
N GLY A 26 9.87 16.81 10.43
CA GLY A 26 11.00 17.42 9.73
C GLY A 26 11.69 16.45 8.79
N ILE A 27 11.84 15.18 9.21
CA ILE A 27 12.37 14.11 8.36
C ILE A 27 11.39 13.80 7.23
N LEU A 28 10.10 13.69 7.55
CA LEU A 28 9.06 13.40 6.57
C LEU A 28 8.96 14.52 5.51
N ASP A 29 9.02 15.77 5.92
CA ASP A 29 9.00 16.93 5.02
C ASP A 29 10.23 16.99 4.12
N TYR A 30 11.39 16.56 4.61
CA TYR A 30 12.57 16.41 3.75
C TYR A 30 12.31 15.44 2.60
N PHE A 31 11.76 14.24 2.88
CA PHE A 31 11.41 13.28 1.83
C PHE A 31 10.32 13.80 0.91
N LEU A 32 9.31 14.51 1.44
CA LEU A 32 8.27 15.14 0.64
C LEU A 32 8.83 16.18 -0.33
N SER A 33 9.89 16.88 0.04
CA SER A 33 10.56 17.83 -0.84
C SER A 33 11.50 17.18 -1.86
N ALA A 34 12.18 16.10 -1.47
CA ALA A 34 13.21 15.45 -2.26
C ALA A 34 12.67 14.43 -3.27
N CYS A 35 11.49 13.82 -3.00
CA CYS A 35 10.94 12.74 -3.80
C CYS A 35 9.77 13.21 -4.68
N GLY A 36 9.73 12.73 -5.92
CA GLY A 36 8.64 13.00 -6.87
C GLY A 36 7.38 12.16 -6.62
N GLY A 37 7.49 11.05 -5.88
CA GLY A 37 6.38 10.15 -5.56
C GLY A 37 6.70 9.21 -4.41
N PHE A 38 5.68 8.52 -3.92
CA PHE A 38 5.76 7.66 -2.73
C PHE A 38 5.13 6.30 -2.99
N LEU A 39 5.80 5.25 -2.50
CA LEU A 39 5.30 3.89 -2.50
C LEU A 39 4.99 3.46 -1.07
N LEU A 40 3.71 3.28 -0.75
CA LEU A 40 3.25 2.68 0.49
C LEU A 40 3.22 1.16 0.32
N THR A 41 4.14 0.46 0.99
CA THR A 41 4.34 -0.98 0.81
C THR A 41 3.44 -1.82 1.72
N GLY A 42 3.42 -3.13 1.49
CA GLY A 42 2.81 -4.11 2.37
C GLY A 42 3.43 -4.15 3.78
N GLY A 43 2.85 -4.94 4.68
CA GLY A 43 3.33 -5.10 6.04
C GLY A 43 2.25 -5.48 7.04
N GLN A 44 2.39 -5.04 8.30
CA GLN A 44 1.47 -5.29 9.40
C GLN A 44 0.08 -4.70 9.14
N GLU A 45 -0.90 -5.07 9.97
CA GLU A 45 -2.26 -4.53 9.89
C GLU A 45 -2.30 -3.00 10.08
N VAL A 46 -3.30 -2.39 9.49
CA VAL A 46 -3.64 -0.98 9.72
C VAL A 46 -4.45 -0.89 11.02
N SER A 47 -4.10 0.03 11.90
CA SER A 47 -4.80 0.21 13.17
C SER A 47 -6.29 0.47 12.97
N PRO A 48 -7.19 -0.31 13.59
CA PRO A 48 -8.63 -0.11 13.49
C PRO A 48 -9.10 1.29 13.89
N SER A 49 -8.37 1.94 14.79
CA SER A 49 -8.65 3.33 15.20
C SER A 49 -8.58 4.34 14.05
N LEU A 50 -7.83 4.07 12.98
CA LEU A 50 -7.76 4.95 11.80
C LEU A 50 -9.08 5.02 11.04
N TYR A 51 -9.91 4.00 11.12
CA TYR A 51 -11.24 3.96 10.49
C TYR A 51 -12.38 3.84 11.51
N GLY A 52 -12.12 4.28 12.77
CA GLY A 52 -13.14 4.41 13.80
C GLY A 52 -13.64 3.07 14.38
N ALA A 53 -12.91 1.97 14.20
CA ALA A 53 -13.25 0.66 14.72
C ALA A 53 -12.44 0.31 15.97
N SER A 54 -12.97 -0.63 16.78
CA SER A 54 -12.21 -1.29 17.84
C SER A 54 -11.52 -2.55 17.28
N PRO A 55 -10.34 -2.92 17.79
CA PRO A 55 -9.69 -4.17 17.38
C PRO A 55 -10.56 -5.38 17.67
N SER A 56 -10.73 -6.26 16.69
CA SER A 56 -11.34 -7.58 16.87
C SER A 56 -10.31 -8.58 17.42
N GLU A 57 -10.78 -9.72 17.92
CA GLU A 57 -9.91 -10.79 18.41
C GLU A 57 -9.00 -11.37 17.29
N LYS A 58 -9.41 -11.22 16.05
CA LYS A 58 -8.69 -11.70 14.86
C LYS A 58 -7.86 -10.64 14.16
N CYS A 59 -7.92 -9.40 14.62
CA CYS A 59 -7.08 -8.34 14.10
C CYS A 59 -5.61 -8.66 14.40
N GLY A 60 -4.77 -8.65 13.36
CA GLY A 60 -3.33 -8.78 13.53
C GLY A 60 -2.72 -7.59 14.28
N LEU A 61 -1.42 -7.67 14.56
CA LEU A 61 -0.73 -6.61 15.29
C LEU A 61 -0.49 -5.40 14.37
N PRO A 62 -1.07 -4.23 14.66
CA PRO A 62 -0.80 -3.01 13.91
C PRO A 62 0.54 -2.39 14.33
N CYS A 63 1.01 -1.43 13.53
CA CYS A 63 2.15 -0.59 13.86
C CYS A 63 1.72 0.89 13.82
N PRO A 64 1.25 1.46 14.95
CA PRO A 64 0.72 2.83 15.00
C PRO A 64 1.71 3.90 14.53
N GLU A 65 3.00 3.70 14.79
CA GLU A 65 4.04 4.61 14.33
C GLU A 65 4.10 4.65 12.78
N ARG A 66 4.02 3.47 12.14
CA ARG A 66 3.98 3.39 10.68
C ARG A 66 2.68 3.93 10.12
N ASP A 67 1.56 3.71 10.80
CA ASP A 67 0.27 4.28 10.40
C ASP A 67 0.32 5.81 10.41
N ALA A 68 0.90 6.40 11.46
CA ALA A 68 1.05 7.85 11.57
C ALA A 68 1.97 8.41 10.48
N MET A 69 3.10 7.74 10.23
CA MET A 69 4.04 8.10 9.16
C MET A 69 3.38 8.05 7.79
N ASP A 70 2.80 6.90 7.43
CA ASP A 70 2.21 6.68 6.11
C ASP A 70 1.00 7.60 5.87
N ALA A 71 0.16 7.85 6.91
CA ALA A 71 -0.96 8.77 6.83
C ALA A 71 -0.51 10.24 6.64
N TYR A 72 0.56 10.65 7.32
CA TYR A 72 1.15 11.98 7.13
C TYR A 72 1.68 12.16 5.71
N ILE A 73 2.47 11.20 5.23
CA ILE A 73 3.01 11.22 3.85
C ILE A 73 1.88 11.25 2.83
N LEU A 74 0.85 10.42 2.97
CA LEU A 74 -0.29 10.41 2.06
C LEU A 74 -0.99 11.77 2.00
N LYS A 75 -1.31 12.34 3.16
CA LYS A 75 -1.99 13.64 3.27
C LYS A 75 -1.18 14.76 2.59
N GLU A 76 0.08 14.85 2.92
CA GLU A 76 0.95 15.91 2.39
C GLU A 76 1.30 15.69 0.91
N ALA A 77 1.47 14.44 0.47
CA ALA A 77 1.66 14.12 -0.94
C ALA A 77 0.44 14.54 -1.78
N ILE A 78 -0.77 14.27 -1.32
CA ILE A 78 -2.00 14.74 -1.98
C ILE A 78 -2.02 16.27 -2.03
N ARG A 79 -1.72 16.95 -0.94
CA ARG A 79 -1.69 18.43 -0.88
C ARG A 79 -0.66 19.03 -1.85
N LEU A 80 0.45 18.33 -2.07
CA LEU A 80 1.55 18.75 -2.94
C LEU A 80 1.44 18.22 -4.38
N ASP A 81 0.32 17.55 -4.72
CA ASP A 81 0.08 16.90 -6.01
C ASP A 81 1.20 15.90 -6.39
N ARG A 82 1.69 15.14 -5.40
CA ARG A 82 2.69 14.08 -5.60
C ARG A 82 2.01 12.75 -5.85
N SER A 83 2.60 11.93 -6.72
CA SER A 83 2.09 10.58 -6.98
C SER A 83 2.26 9.67 -5.77
N VAL A 84 1.22 8.90 -5.45
CA VAL A 84 1.27 7.87 -4.39
C VAL A 84 0.75 6.56 -4.96
N LEU A 85 1.51 5.48 -4.77
CA LEU A 85 1.11 4.11 -5.09
C LEU A 85 1.02 3.30 -3.79
N GLY A 86 -0.12 2.69 -3.53
CA GLY A 86 -0.29 1.74 -2.42
C GLY A 86 -0.27 0.30 -2.91
N ILE A 87 0.44 -0.58 -2.20
CA ILE A 87 0.45 -2.03 -2.44
C ILE A 87 0.10 -2.76 -1.15
N CYS A 88 -0.86 -3.69 -1.20
CA CYS A 88 -1.32 -4.50 -0.06
C CYS A 88 -1.75 -3.58 1.10
N ARG A 89 -1.06 -3.59 2.24
CA ARG A 89 -1.33 -2.68 3.36
C ARG A 89 -1.36 -1.20 2.92
N GLY A 90 -0.55 -0.79 1.96
CA GLY A 90 -0.56 0.59 1.45
C GLY A 90 -1.92 1.01 0.90
N ILE A 91 -2.62 0.12 0.16
CA ILE A 91 -4.00 0.39 -0.32
C ILE A 91 -4.96 0.49 0.87
N GLN A 92 -4.82 -0.39 1.85
CA GLN A 92 -5.66 -0.42 3.05
C GLN A 92 -5.51 0.89 3.84
N LEU A 93 -4.27 1.35 4.06
CA LEU A 93 -4.02 2.62 4.71
C LEU A 93 -4.62 3.79 3.94
N MET A 94 -4.43 3.84 2.62
CA MET A 94 -5.01 4.90 1.79
C MET A 94 -6.53 4.93 1.93
N ASN A 95 -7.20 3.77 1.88
CA ASN A 95 -8.64 3.68 2.08
C ASN A 95 -9.06 4.20 3.46
N ALA A 96 -8.42 3.74 4.53
CA ALA A 96 -8.72 4.16 5.90
C ALA A 96 -8.47 5.67 6.12
N ALA A 97 -7.32 6.17 5.68
CA ALA A 97 -6.93 7.58 5.84
C ALA A 97 -7.81 8.55 5.02
N LEU A 98 -8.45 8.06 3.95
CA LEU A 98 -9.39 8.83 3.14
C LEU A 98 -10.87 8.64 3.56
N GLY A 99 -11.11 8.03 4.71
CA GLY A 99 -12.44 7.90 5.33
C GLY A 99 -13.18 6.60 4.99
N GLY A 100 -12.52 5.64 4.38
CA GLY A 100 -13.05 4.29 4.17
C GLY A 100 -12.90 3.40 5.39
N THR A 101 -13.46 2.19 5.33
CA THR A 101 -13.36 1.16 6.37
C THR A 101 -12.70 -0.11 5.84
N LEU A 102 -12.27 -0.98 6.74
CA LEU A 102 -11.62 -2.25 6.41
C LEU A 102 -12.29 -3.41 7.16
N TYR A 103 -12.32 -4.57 6.51
CA TYR A 103 -12.52 -5.83 7.20
C TYR A 103 -11.24 -6.19 7.96
N GLN A 104 -11.37 -6.57 9.24
CA GLN A 104 -10.23 -6.99 10.06
C GLN A 104 -9.89 -8.46 9.86
N ASP A 105 -10.88 -9.26 9.47
CA ASP A 105 -10.72 -10.67 9.12
C ASP A 105 -11.71 -11.04 8.01
N ILE A 106 -11.24 -11.07 6.77
CA ILE A 106 -12.08 -11.33 5.59
C ILE A 106 -12.89 -12.62 5.72
N PRO A 107 -12.31 -13.77 6.14
CA PRO A 107 -13.07 -15.01 6.25
C PRO A 107 -14.25 -14.93 7.20
N THR A 108 -14.14 -14.15 8.27
CA THR A 108 -15.20 -13.98 9.28
C THR A 108 -16.22 -12.93 8.90
N GLU A 109 -15.75 -11.78 8.39
CA GLU A 109 -16.61 -10.62 8.14
C GLU A 109 -17.20 -10.62 6.72
N HIS A 110 -16.60 -11.36 5.79
CA HIS A 110 -17.07 -11.53 4.41
C HIS A 110 -16.94 -12.99 3.95
N PRO A 111 -17.68 -13.93 4.56
CA PRO A 111 -17.56 -15.35 4.24
C PRO A 111 -18.00 -15.65 2.78
N GLY A 112 -17.36 -16.66 2.17
CA GLY A 112 -17.67 -17.13 0.83
C GLY A 112 -16.93 -16.43 -0.30
N GLY A 113 -16.02 -15.51 0.01
CA GLY A 113 -15.08 -14.94 -0.97
C GLY A 113 -13.92 -15.90 -1.30
N PRO A 114 -13.12 -15.59 -2.33
CA PRO A 114 -11.91 -16.35 -2.63
C PRO A 114 -10.88 -16.21 -1.51
N GLU A 115 -10.06 -17.25 -1.33
CA GLU A 115 -8.94 -17.19 -0.39
C GLU A 115 -7.87 -16.21 -0.91
N HIS A 116 -7.61 -15.17 -0.15
CA HIS A 116 -6.64 -14.14 -0.49
C HIS A 116 -5.28 -14.33 0.19
N HIS A 117 -5.19 -15.21 1.18
CA HIS A 117 -3.96 -15.51 1.89
C HIS A 117 -3.19 -16.63 1.19
N MET A 118 -2.28 -16.23 0.31
CA MET A 118 -1.51 -17.18 -0.48
C MET A 118 -0.48 -17.93 0.38
N SER A 119 -0.32 -19.22 0.07
CA SER A 119 0.81 -20.02 0.55
C SER A 119 1.96 -19.97 -0.46
N ALA A 120 3.19 -20.10 0.01
CA ALA A 120 4.35 -20.22 -0.87
C ALA A 120 4.24 -21.46 -1.80
N PRO A 121 4.82 -21.39 -3.01
CA PRO A 121 5.54 -20.27 -3.61
C PRO A 121 4.60 -19.16 -4.11
N TYR A 122 5.00 -17.89 -3.94
CA TYR A 122 4.18 -16.72 -4.25
C TYR A 122 4.23 -16.27 -5.73
N ASP A 123 4.87 -17.07 -6.58
CA ASP A 123 5.00 -16.86 -8.03
C ASP A 123 3.87 -17.50 -8.86
N ARG A 124 2.88 -18.11 -8.19
CA ARG A 124 1.71 -18.73 -8.83
C ARG A 124 0.55 -17.75 -8.93
N VAL A 125 -0.19 -17.85 -10.04
CA VAL A 125 -1.44 -17.10 -10.18
C VAL A 125 -2.47 -17.61 -9.17
N ALA A 126 -2.93 -16.74 -8.27
CA ALA A 126 -3.96 -17.05 -7.29
C ALA A 126 -5.35 -16.59 -7.77
N HIS A 127 -5.43 -15.43 -8.42
CA HIS A 127 -6.68 -14.83 -8.88
C HIS A 127 -6.54 -14.25 -10.28
N PHE A 128 -7.67 -14.14 -10.95
CA PHE A 128 -7.81 -13.30 -12.13
C PHE A 128 -8.53 -12.01 -11.73
N VAL A 129 -8.11 -10.89 -12.29
CA VAL A 129 -8.72 -9.57 -12.08
C VAL A 129 -9.19 -9.01 -13.41
N GLU A 130 -10.29 -8.30 -13.40
CA GLU A 130 -10.78 -7.55 -14.55
C GLU A 130 -10.27 -6.11 -14.45
N ILE A 131 -9.62 -5.63 -15.51
CA ILE A 131 -9.09 -4.27 -15.59
C ILE A 131 -10.02 -3.48 -16.51
N TYR A 132 -10.71 -2.49 -15.95
CA TYR A 132 -11.59 -1.63 -16.72
C TYR A 132 -10.80 -0.66 -17.59
N ALA A 133 -11.16 -0.58 -18.89
CA ALA A 133 -10.56 0.35 -19.83
C ALA A 133 -10.69 1.80 -19.32
N GLY A 134 -9.64 2.58 -19.51
CA GLY A 134 -9.60 3.99 -19.07
C GLY A 134 -9.19 4.20 -17.60
N THR A 135 -8.94 3.13 -16.84
CA THR A 135 -8.33 3.27 -15.51
C THR A 135 -6.81 3.32 -15.61
N LEU A 136 -6.14 3.82 -14.57
CA LEU A 136 -4.67 3.87 -14.49
C LEU A 136 -4.01 2.48 -14.57
N ARG A 137 -4.78 1.41 -14.37
CA ARG A 137 -4.31 0.02 -14.49
C ARG A 137 -4.64 -0.63 -15.84
N SER A 138 -5.26 0.11 -16.78
CA SER A 138 -5.50 -0.46 -18.11
C SER A 138 -4.19 -0.63 -18.89
N PRO A 139 -4.11 -1.57 -19.85
CA PRO A 139 -2.90 -1.83 -20.65
C PRO A 139 -2.32 -0.60 -21.33
N ALA A 140 -3.11 0.45 -21.58
CA ALA A 140 -2.64 1.71 -22.12
C ALA A 140 -1.63 2.44 -21.20
N PHE A 141 -1.60 2.10 -19.90
CA PHE A 141 -0.65 2.65 -18.94
C PHE A 141 0.41 1.66 -18.46
N TRP A 142 0.24 0.34 -18.75
CA TRP A 142 1.14 -0.73 -18.35
C TRP A 142 1.40 -1.66 -19.52
N GLU A 143 2.32 -1.33 -20.40
CA GLU A 143 2.94 -2.35 -21.26
C GLU A 143 3.86 -3.20 -20.38
N TRP A 144 3.32 -4.28 -19.82
CA TRP A 144 4.16 -5.31 -19.23
C TRP A 144 4.90 -6.03 -20.34
N ARG A 145 6.14 -5.64 -20.60
CA ARG A 145 7.04 -6.37 -21.47
C ARG A 145 7.60 -7.56 -20.68
N GLY A 146 6.83 -8.63 -20.63
CA GLY A 146 7.36 -9.92 -20.23
C GLY A 146 8.43 -10.32 -21.21
N SER A 147 9.68 -10.32 -20.78
CA SER A 147 10.74 -11.06 -21.48
C SER A 147 10.42 -12.53 -21.38
N ALA A 148 10.29 -13.20 -22.53
CA ALA A 148 10.22 -14.65 -22.66
C ALA A 148 11.51 -15.28 -22.14
#